data_27e5d8b37913e00a9aa1898b4b6d81f7
#
_entry.id   27e5d8b37913e00a9aa1898b4b6d81f7
#
_cell.length_a   1.000
_cell.length_b   1.000
_cell.length_c   1.000
_cell.angle_alpha   90.00
_cell.angle_beta   90.00
_cell.angle_gamma   90.00
#
_symmetry.space_group_name_H-M   'P 1'
#
loop_
_entity.id
_entity.type
_entity.pdbx_description
1 polymer ?
#
loop_
_entity_poly.entity_id
_entity_poly.type
_entity_poly.pdbx_seq_one_letter_code
_entity_poly.pdbx_strand_id
1 'polypeptide(L)'
;DEPILSAERDAARYYGARDCLFLTGGSTQALMTAIGAAVPEGGTLILDRNCHKSVTHAMALLDLTPVFVVPEPLDGMPGLLDAQDVEHALRQNPQASAVLVTSPNYYGILQNIPQLAEICHTHGVPLLVDAAHGAHCKAVGLPSPIEQGADLAAVSTHKTLPAWGQSAILLSSGRIPF
;
A
#
# COMPACT_ATOMS: atom_id res chain seq x y z
N ASP A 1 4.04 -21.35 -17.61
CA ASP A 1 4.29 -20.00 -17.07
C ASP A 1 3.58 -18.90 -17.88
N GLU A 2 3.41 -19.07 -19.20
CA GLU A 2 2.81 -18.04 -20.06
C GLU A 2 1.35 -17.65 -19.69
N PRO A 3 0.45 -18.56 -19.27
CA PRO A 3 -0.89 -18.18 -18.84
C PRO A 3 -0.92 -17.29 -17.60
N ILE A 4 -0.03 -17.53 -16.63
CA ILE A 4 0.07 -16.71 -15.41
C ILE A 4 0.58 -15.32 -15.79
N LEU A 5 1.67 -15.24 -16.52
CA LEU A 5 2.25 -13.95 -16.98
C LEU A 5 1.25 -13.13 -17.81
N SER A 6 0.44 -13.82 -18.66
CA SER A 6 -0.62 -13.13 -19.42
C SER A 6 -1.68 -12.56 -18.49
N ALA A 7 -2.12 -13.33 -17.50
CA ALA A 7 -3.12 -12.89 -16.52
C ALA A 7 -2.59 -11.74 -15.63
N GLU A 8 -1.33 -11.78 -15.24
CA GLU A 8 -0.68 -10.68 -14.50
C GLU A 8 -0.62 -9.39 -15.32
N ARG A 9 -0.30 -9.49 -16.63
CA ARG A 9 -0.33 -8.35 -17.55
C ARG A 9 -1.73 -7.78 -17.73
N ASP A 10 -2.75 -8.64 -17.79
CA ASP A 10 -4.15 -8.22 -17.87
C ASP A 10 -4.60 -7.52 -16.60
N ALA A 11 -4.23 -8.06 -15.43
CA ALA A 11 -4.49 -7.44 -14.14
C ALA A 11 -3.76 -6.09 -14.00
N ALA A 12 -2.49 -6.01 -14.40
CA ALA A 12 -1.73 -4.77 -14.40
C ALA A 12 -2.46 -3.69 -15.24
N ARG A 13 -2.86 -4.03 -16.47
CA ARG A 13 -3.63 -3.11 -17.34
C ARG A 13 -4.95 -2.68 -16.70
N TYR A 14 -5.68 -3.61 -16.10
CA TYR A 14 -6.95 -3.32 -15.45
C TYR A 14 -6.80 -2.33 -14.30
N TYR A 15 -5.78 -2.48 -13.47
CA TYR A 15 -5.52 -1.60 -12.33
C TYR A 15 -4.67 -0.36 -12.67
N GLY A 16 -4.29 -0.15 -13.94
CA GLY A 16 -3.43 0.96 -14.36
C GLY A 16 -2.01 0.88 -13.81
N ALA A 17 -1.55 -0.34 -13.48
CA ALA A 17 -0.20 -0.62 -13.00
C ALA A 17 0.73 -0.94 -14.17
N ARG A 18 2.04 -0.74 -13.97
CA ARG A 18 3.07 -1.22 -14.90
C ARG A 18 3.24 -2.73 -14.77
N ASP A 19 3.32 -3.20 -13.54
CA ASP A 19 3.56 -4.61 -13.22
C ASP A 19 2.55 -5.10 -12.17
N CYS A 20 2.21 -6.38 -12.23
CA CYS A 20 1.36 -7.08 -11.28
C CYS A 20 1.95 -8.45 -11.00
N LEU A 21 1.99 -8.85 -9.74
CA LEU A 21 2.37 -10.20 -9.30
C LEU A 21 1.19 -10.86 -8.59
N PHE A 22 0.89 -12.10 -8.96
CA PHE A 22 -0.08 -12.94 -8.25
C PHE A 22 0.60 -13.65 -7.08
N LEU A 23 -0.04 -13.55 -5.91
CA LEU A 23 0.50 -14.07 -4.66
C LEU A 23 -0.51 -15.00 -3.99
N THR A 24 -0.03 -16.15 -3.53
CA THR A 24 -0.84 -17.18 -2.87
C THR A 24 -0.78 -17.13 -1.34
N GLY A 25 0.11 -16.33 -0.78
CA GLY A 25 0.22 -16.07 0.66
C GLY A 25 -0.63 -14.89 1.16
N GLY A 26 -1.59 -14.43 0.35
CA GLY A 26 -2.50 -13.34 0.68
C GLY A 26 -1.85 -11.96 0.66
N SER A 27 -2.64 -10.94 1.00
CA SER A 27 -2.15 -9.57 1.14
C SER A 27 -1.07 -9.42 2.22
N THR A 28 -0.97 -10.34 3.17
CA THR A 28 0.16 -10.41 4.11
C THR A 28 1.47 -10.56 3.37
N GLN A 29 1.58 -11.53 2.45
CA GLN A 29 2.77 -11.71 1.62
C GLN A 29 3.00 -10.48 0.73
N ALA A 30 1.94 -9.96 0.09
CA ALA A 30 2.04 -8.79 -0.76
C ALA A 30 2.60 -7.56 -0.02
N LEU A 31 2.10 -7.28 1.19
CA LEU A 31 2.59 -6.18 2.03
C LEU A 31 4.04 -6.37 2.48
N MET A 32 4.39 -7.57 2.94
CA MET A 32 5.76 -7.87 3.36
C MET A 32 6.72 -7.73 2.17
N THR A 33 6.34 -8.18 0.98
CA THR A 33 7.12 -8.00 -0.25
C THR A 33 7.24 -6.53 -0.63
N ALA A 34 6.14 -5.76 -0.58
CA ALA A 34 6.16 -4.33 -0.87
C ALA A 34 7.10 -3.56 0.07
N ILE A 35 7.00 -3.84 1.38
CA ILE A 35 7.86 -3.21 2.38
C ILE A 35 9.32 -3.60 2.15
N GLY A 36 9.63 -4.89 1.96
CA GLY A 36 10.99 -5.35 1.74
C GLY A 36 11.62 -4.85 0.42
N ALA A 37 10.79 -4.55 -0.60
CA ALA A 37 11.28 -3.95 -1.84
C ALA A 37 11.57 -2.44 -1.69
N ALA A 38 10.87 -1.74 -0.80
CA ALA A 38 10.95 -0.29 -0.65
C ALA A 38 11.85 0.15 0.52
N VAL A 39 11.98 -0.66 1.56
CA VAL A 39 12.66 -0.28 2.81
C VAL A 39 13.80 -1.27 3.08
N PRO A 40 15.04 -0.81 3.13
CA PRO A 40 16.18 -1.66 3.48
C PRO A 40 16.08 -2.13 4.94
N GLU A 41 16.75 -3.22 5.27
CA GLU A 41 16.90 -3.70 6.66
C GLU A 41 17.43 -2.58 7.56
N GLY A 42 16.84 -2.41 8.74
CA GLY A 42 17.15 -1.31 9.65
C GLY A 42 16.61 0.07 9.24
N GLY A 43 15.93 0.16 8.08
CA GLY A 43 15.40 1.41 7.54
C GLY A 43 14.23 1.99 8.34
N THR A 44 13.86 3.23 8.03
CA THR A 44 12.74 3.93 8.67
C THR A 44 11.50 3.87 7.79
N LEU A 45 10.38 3.41 8.35
CA LEU A 45 9.07 3.37 7.72
C LEU A 45 8.11 4.32 8.43
N ILE A 46 7.60 5.34 7.73
CA ILE A 46 6.48 6.16 8.20
C ILE A 46 5.19 5.41 7.86
N LEU A 47 4.28 5.27 8.81
CA LEU A 47 3.10 4.44 8.59
C LEU A 47 1.88 4.90 9.38
N ASP A 48 0.71 4.62 8.80
CA ASP A 48 -0.59 4.73 9.45
C ASP A 48 -0.62 3.86 10.72
N ARG A 49 -0.95 4.47 11.87
CA ARG A 49 -1.08 3.75 13.15
C ARG A 49 -2.13 2.64 13.09
N ASN A 50 -3.08 2.73 12.17
CA ASN A 50 -4.15 1.76 11.96
C ASN A 50 -3.77 0.65 10.94
N CYS A 51 -2.49 0.40 10.73
CA CYS A 51 -2.00 -0.61 9.81
C CYS A 51 -2.34 -2.04 10.28
N HIS A 52 -2.42 -2.96 9.32
CA HIS A 52 -2.63 -4.38 9.59
C HIS A 52 -1.39 -5.01 10.27
N LYS A 53 -1.60 -6.04 11.11
CA LYS A 53 -0.54 -6.77 11.82
C LYS A 53 0.59 -7.32 10.92
N SER A 54 0.33 -7.57 9.63
CA SER A 54 1.36 -7.98 8.67
C SER A 54 2.47 -6.95 8.50
N VAL A 55 2.14 -5.66 8.64
CA VAL A 55 3.11 -4.56 8.64
C VAL A 55 4.02 -4.65 9.86
N THR A 56 3.43 -4.92 11.05
CA THR A 56 4.21 -5.15 12.29
C THR A 56 5.15 -6.35 12.15
N HIS A 57 4.70 -7.42 11.49
CA HIS A 57 5.56 -8.58 11.23
C HIS A 57 6.70 -8.25 10.27
N ALA A 58 6.43 -7.47 9.21
CA ALA A 58 7.49 -7.01 8.30
C ALA A 58 8.51 -6.12 9.02
N MET A 59 8.04 -5.20 9.88
CA MET A 59 8.94 -4.36 10.70
C MET A 59 9.84 -5.20 11.60
N ALA A 60 9.29 -6.20 12.28
CA ALA A 60 10.07 -7.09 13.13
C ALA A 60 11.07 -7.95 12.35
N LEU A 61 10.69 -8.41 11.14
CA LEU A 61 11.52 -9.26 10.29
C LEU A 61 12.70 -8.49 9.69
N LEU A 62 12.51 -7.22 9.35
CA LEU A 62 13.49 -6.36 8.69
C LEU A 62 14.14 -5.35 9.66
N ASP A 63 13.91 -5.47 10.97
CA ASP A 63 14.41 -4.58 12.02
C ASP A 63 14.12 -3.09 11.74
N LEU A 64 12.91 -2.77 11.23
CA LEU A 64 12.57 -1.41 10.81
C LEU A 64 12.25 -0.50 11.99
N THR A 65 12.62 0.76 11.85
CA THR A 65 12.25 1.83 12.77
C THR A 65 10.90 2.44 12.34
N PRO A 66 9.79 2.25 13.12
CA PRO A 66 8.50 2.82 12.78
C PRO A 66 8.36 4.28 13.20
N VAL A 67 7.75 5.09 12.34
CA VAL A 67 7.25 6.43 12.66
C VAL A 67 5.75 6.44 12.40
N PHE A 68 4.94 6.49 13.45
CA PHE A 68 3.49 6.41 13.34
C PHE A 68 2.85 7.76 13.11
N VAL A 69 1.97 7.84 12.10
CA VAL A 69 1.01 8.93 11.90
C VAL A 69 -0.37 8.42 12.35
N VAL A 70 -1.07 9.21 13.14
CA VAL A 70 -2.36 8.82 13.72
C VAL A 70 -3.48 9.45 12.92
N PRO A 71 -4.40 8.64 12.34
CA PRO A 71 -5.57 9.16 11.63
C PRO A 71 -6.47 10.00 12.56
N GLU A 72 -7.05 11.08 12.03
CA GLU A 72 -8.09 11.82 12.71
C GLU A 72 -9.29 10.90 13.02
N PRO A 73 -9.82 10.94 14.25
CA PRO A 73 -10.97 10.11 14.58
C PRO A 73 -12.25 10.59 13.85
N LEU A 74 -13.00 9.64 13.31
CA LEU A 74 -14.32 9.86 12.73
C LEU A 74 -15.34 8.98 13.51
N ASP A 75 -16.17 9.59 14.33
CA ASP A 75 -17.15 8.88 15.17
C ASP A 75 -16.56 7.73 16.00
N GLY A 76 -15.36 7.93 16.54
CA GLY A 76 -14.64 6.94 17.35
C GLY A 76 -13.91 5.85 16.55
N MET A 77 -13.91 5.95 15.21
CA MET A 77 -13.17 5.07 14.31
C MET A 77 -11.96 5.80 13.71
N PRO A 78 -10.89 5.08 13.28
CA PRO A 78 -9.83 5.70 12.50
C PRO A 78 -10.37 6.27 11.18
N GLY A 79 -10.22 7.57 10.99
CA GLY A 79 -10.65 8.30 9.80
C GLY A 79 -9.55 8.53 8.78
N LEU A 80 -9.44 9.76 8.30
CA LEU A 80 -8.43 10.17 7.33
C LEU A 80 -7.11 10.51 8.05
N LEU A 81 -6.00 10.25 7.36
CA LEU A 81 -4.71 10.85 7.69
C LEU A 81 -4.71 12.30 7.25
N ASP A 82 -4.30 13.20 8.13
CA ASP A 82 -3.97 14.56 7.71
C ASP A 82 -2.68 14.51 6.88
N ALA A 83 -2.74 15.06 5.68
CA ALA A 83 -1.59 15.14 4.79
C ALA A 83 -0.46 15.99 5.38
N GLN A 84 -0.79 16.99 6.20
CA GLN A 84 0.20 17.83 6.91
C GLN A 84 0.95 17.02 7.97
N ASP A 85 0.30 16.06 8.65
CA ASP A 85 0.96 15.18 9.62
C ASP A 85 1.95 14.24 8.94
N VAL A 86 1.59 13.72 7.75
CA VAL A 86 2.50 12.91 6.95
C VAL A 86 3.71 13.73 6.48
N GLU A 87 3.48 14.95 6.00
CA GLU A 87 4.54 15.86 5.60
C GLU A 87 5.44 16.25 6.78
N HIS A 88 4.85 16.51 7.94
CA HIS A 88 5.60 16.80 9.17
C HIS A 88 6.47 15.59 9.57
N ALA A 89 5.92 14.37 9.54
CA ALA A 89 6.66 13.16 9.83
C ALA A 89 7.85 12.96 8.87
N LEU A 90 7.67 13.24 7.57
CA LEU A 90 8.74 13.19 6.57
C LEU A 90 9.83 14.23 6.84
N ARG A 91 9.46 15.45 7.18
CA ARG A 91 10.43 16.52 7.53
C ARG A 91 11.24 16.19 8.78
N GLN A 92 10.62 15.58 9.78
CA GLN A 92 11.29 15.16 11.02
C GLN A 92 12.15 13.91 10.83
N ASN A 93 11.90 13.12 9.80
CA ASN A 93 12.59 11.88 9.52
C ASN A 93 13.11 11.85 8.07
N PRO A 94 14.09 12.69 7.71
CA PRO A 94 14.60 12.78 6.33
C PRO A 94 15.25 11.49 5.83
N GLN A 95 15.56 10.54 6.72
CA GLN A 95 16.08 9.21 6.42
C GLN A 95 14.97 8.19 6.13
N ALA A 96 13.68 8.58 6.19
CA ALA A 96 12.58 7.66 5.90
C ALA A 96 12.69 7.08 4.50
N SER A 97 12.51 5.77 4.40
CA SER A 97 12.66 5.02 3.15
C SER A 97 11.35 4.85 2.40
N ALA A 98 10.21 4.86 3.11
CA ALA A 98 8.87 4.75 2.52
C ALA A 98 7.80 5.31 3.46
N VAL A 99 6.65 5.64 2.89
CA VAL A 99 5.39 5.88 3.63
C VAL A 99 4.43 4.76 3.30
N LEU A 100 3.73 4.20 4.31
CA LEU A 100 2.71 3.17 4.13
C LEU A 100 1.38 3.63 4.72
N VAL A 101 0.31 3.55 3.94
CA VAL A 101 -1.05 3.90 4.37
C VAL A 101 -2.05 2.79 4.04
N THR A 102 -3.14 2.70 4.80
CA THR A 102 -4.23 1.74 4.56
C THR A 102 -5.41 2.43 3.88
N SER A 103 -5.75 2.03 2.64
CA SER A 103 -6.85 2.60 1.86
C SER A 103 -7.46 1.60 0.86
N PRO A 104 -8.73 1.24 0.98
CA PRO A 104 -9.65 1.57 2.09
C PRO A 104 -9.19 0.96 3.41
N ASN A 105 -9.49 1.63 4.52
CA ASN A 105 -9.30 1.02 5.81
C ASN A 105 -10.40 -0.03 6.12
N TYR A 106 -10.37 -0.66 7.30
CA TYR A 106 -11.35 -1.69 7.68
C TYR A 106 -12.80 -1.18 7.67
N TYR A 107 -13.00 0.12 7.87
CA TYR A 107 -14.33 0.77 7.91
C TYR A 107 -14.78 1.32 6.55
N GLY A 108 -14.00 1.10 5.48
CA GLY A 108 -14.31 1.55 4.13
C GLY A 108 -13.89 2.99 3.83
N ILE A 109 -13.13 3.63 4.71
CA ILE A 109 -12.65 5.01 4.51
C ILE A 109 -11.47 4.99 3.53
N LEU A 110 -11.59 5.77 2.46
CA LEU A 110 -10.56 5.96 1.43
C LEU A 110 -9.69 7.16 1.79
N GLN A 111 -8.37 6.98 1.78
CA GLN A 111 -7.41 8.07 1.98
C GLN A 111 -7.30 8.94 0.71
N ASN A 112 -6.84 10.17 0.87
CA ASN A 112 -6.52 11.06 -0.26
C ASN A 112 -5.16 10.67 -0.87
N ILE A 113 -5.13 9.53 -1.59
CA ILE A 113 -3.90 8.99 -2.17
C ILE A 113 -3.18 9.98 -3.09
N PRO A 114 -3.85 10.76 -3.98
CA PRO A 114 -3.16 11.73 -4.81
C PRO A 114 -2.33 12.76 -4.01
N GLN A 115 -2.90 13.32 -2.95
CA GLN A 115 -2.22 14.30 -2.12
C GLN A 115 -1.05 13.67 -1.33
N LEU A 116 -1.26 12.48 -0.78
CA LEU A 116 -0.21 11.75 -0.06
C LEU A 116 0.94 11.36 -1.00
N ALA A 117 0.63 10.92 -2.23
CA ALA A 117 1.65 10.59 -3.22
C ALA A 117 2.49 11.83 -3.62
N GLU A 118 1.84 12.97 -3.85
CA GLU A 118 2.53 14.23 -4.16
C GLU A 118 3.52 14.62 -3.05
N ILE A 119 3.09 14.56 -1.79
CA ILE A 119 3.94 14.85 -0.63
C ILE A 119 5.11 13.86 -0.57
N CYS A 120 4.84 12.56 -0.64
CA CYS A 120 5.89 11.54 -0.60
C CYS A 120 6.92 11.75 -1.71
N HIS A 121 6.47 11.96 -2.94
CA HIS A 121 7.35 12.15 -4.09
C HIS A 121 8.16 13.45 -4.02
N THR A 122 7.61 14.52 -3.44
CA THR A 122 8.36 15.76 -3.21
C THR A 122 9.52 15.55 -2.24
N HIS A 123 9.35 14.64 -1.29
CA HIS A 123 10.43 14.23 -0.36
C HIS A 123 11.32 13.09 -0.91
N GLY A 124 11.08 12.62 -2.15
CA GLY A 124 11.84 11.54 -2.77
C GLY A 124 11.56 10.15 -2.18
N VAL A 125 10.44 10.00 -1.48
CA VAL A 125 10.05 8.79 -0.74
C VAL A 125 8.86 8.12 -1.45
N PRO A 126 8.84 6.79 -1.64
CA PRO A 126 7.71 6.10 -2.24
C PRO A 126 6.51 5.98 -1.29
N LEU A 127 5.30 5.98 -1.88
CA LEU A 127 4.05 5.70 -1.19
C LEU A 127 3.61 4.25 -1.43
N LEU A 128 3.49 3.48 -0.36
CA LEU A 128 2.95 2.12 -0.33
C LEU A 128 1.50 2.15 0.17
N VAL A 129 0.62 1.39 -0.46
CA VAL A 129 -0.80 1.34 -0.07
C VAL A 129 -1.21 -0.09 0.27
N ASP A 130 -1.66 -0.30 1.51
CA ASP A 130 -2.42 -1.48 1.87
C ASP A 130 -3.87 -1.29 1.38
N ALA A 131 -4.16 -1.86 0.21
CA ALA A 131 -5.49 -1.85 -0.40
C ALA A 131 -6.20 -3.20 -0.26
N ALA A 132 -5.93 -3.93 0.83
CA ALA A 132 -6.48 -5.28 1.03
C ALA A 132 -8.02 -5.31 1.02
N HIS A 133 -8.69 -4.23 1.35
CA HIS A 133 -10.16 -4.11 1.31
C HIS A 133 -10.68 -3.46 0.03
N GLY A 134 -9.81 -3.09 -0.91
CA GLY A 134 -10.13 -2.26 -2.08
C GLY A 134 -10.17 -2.98 -3.42
N ALA A 135 -10.10 -4.32 -3.48
CA ALA A 135 -10.04 -5.04 -4.74
C ALA A 135 -11.22 -4.74 -5.68
N HIS A 136 -12.42 -4.54 -5.13
CA HIS A 136 -13.65 -4.23 -5.87
C HIS A 136 -13.76 -2.76 -6.29
N CYS A 137 -12.99 -1.85 -5.71
CA CYS A 137 -13.12 -0.41 -5.96
C CYS A 137 -13.05 -0.06 -7.45
N LYS A 138 -12.11 -0.68 -8.16
CA LYS A 138 -11.99 -0.47 -9.62
C LYS A 138 -13.25 -0.93 -10.40
N ALA A 139 -13.89 -2.01 -9.98
CA ALA A 139 -15.08 -2.53 -10.63
C ALA A 139 -16.32 -1.63 -10.44
N VAL A 140 -16.31 -0.77 -9.42
CA VAL A 140 -17.38 0.21 -9.18
C VAL A 140 -16.99 1.63 -9.63
N GLY A 141 -15.94 1.76 -10.45
CA GLY A 141 -15.55 3.02 -11.08
C GLY A 141 -14.62 3.92 -10.27
N LEU A 142 -14.10 3.44 -9.14
CA LEU A 142 -13.09 4.18 -8.38
C LEU A 142 -11.69 3.87 -8.93
N PRO A 143 -10.79 4.86 -8.99
CA PRO A 143 -9.42 4.62 -9.45
C PRO A 143 -8.66 3.71 -8.48
N SER A 144 -7.74 2.89 -9.02
CA SER A 144 -6.83 2.10 -8.19
C SER A 144 -5.85 3.01 -7.44
N PRO A 145 -5.19 2.53 -6.36
CA PRO A 145 -4.14 3.32 -5.70
C PRO A 145 -2.99 3.71 -6.66
N ILE A 146 -2.65 2.86 -7.61
CA ILE A 146 -1.59 3.14 -8.60
C ILE A 146 -2.00 4.28 -9.54
N GLU A 147 -3.24 4.28 -10.03
CA GLU A 147 -3.76 5.37 -10.87
C GLU A 147 -3.83 6.70 -10.10
N GLN A 148 -3.86 6.64 -8.78
CA GLN A 148 -3.84 7.79 -7.89
C GLN A 148 -2.44 8.24 -7.47
N GLY A 149 -1.39 7.55 -7.92
CA GLY A 149 0.00 7.93 -7.71
C GLY A 149 0.77 7.08 -6.70
N ALA A 150 0.18 6.04 -6.11
CA ALA A 150 0.91 5.10 -5.26
C ALA A 150 1.99 4.36 -6.06
N ASP A 151 3.10 4.03 -5.42
CA ASP A 151 4.21 3.31 -6.05
C ASP A 151 4.04 1.80 -5.99
N LEU A 152 3.57 1.28 -4.86
CA LEU A 152 3.18 -0.12 -4.68
C LEU A 152 1.80 -0.20 -4.01
N ALA A 153 0.98 -1.17 -4.38
CA ALA A 153 -0.29 -1.44 -3.73
C ALA A 153 -0.51 -2.94 -3.54
N ALA A 154 -0.77 -3.35 -2.29
CA ALA A 154 -1.13 -4.72 -1.94
C ALA A 154 -2.65 -4.87 -1.92
N VAL A 155 -3.20 -5.73 -2.75
CA VAL A 155 -4.64 -5.92 -2.91
C VAL A 155 -5.03 -7.36 -2.58
N SER A 156 -5.99 -7.55 -1.69
CA SER A 156 -6.52 -8.88 -1.35
C SER A 156 -7.71 -9.22 -2.25
N THR A 157 -7.50 -10.09 -3.22
CA THR A 157 -8.56 -10.42 -4.18
C THR A 157 -9.67 -11.27 -3.56
N HIS A 158 -9.35 -12.18 -2.63
CA HIS A 158 -10.33 -13.08 -2.02
C HIS A 158 -11.29 -12.41 -1.02
N LYS A 159 -11.01 -11.17 -0.57
CA LYS A 159 -11.90 -10.47 0.39
C LYS A 159 -13.14 -9.93 -0.27
N THR A 160 -13.01 -9.36 -1.47
CA THR A 160 -14.09 -8.61 -2.13
C THR A 160 -14.30 -8.95 -3.61
N LEU A 161 -13.52 -9.87 -4.17
CA LEU A 161 -13.72 -10.44 -5.50
C LEU A 161 -13.99 -11.96 -5.41
N PRO A 162 -14.62 -12.58 -6.42
CA PRO A 162 -14.83 -14.02 -6.48
C PRO A 162 -13.52 -14.77 -6.80
N ALA A 163 -12.61 -14.79 -5.84
CA ALA A 163 -11.30 -15.40 -5.96
C ALA A 163 -11.06 -16.41 -4.82
N TRP A 164 -10.14 -17.35 -5.04
CA TRP A 164 -9.78 -18.36 -4.06
C TRP A 164 -9.17 -17.75 -2.80
N GLY A 165 -9.40 -18.40 -1.66
CA GLY A 165 -8.82 -17.98 -0.37
C GLY A 165 -7.32 -17.78 -0.44
N GLN A 166 -6.83 -16.75 0.26
CA GLN A 166 -5.44 -16.31 0.30
C GLN A 166 -4.88 -15.74 -1.01
N SER A 167 -5.69 -15.57 -2.07
CA SER A 167 -5.24 -14.89 -3.27
C SER A 167 -5.08 -13.39 -3.04
N ALA A 168 -4.00 -12.84 -3.55
CA ALA A 168 -3.70 -11.43 -3.54
C ALA A 168 -2.89 -11.03 -4.78
N ILE A 169 -2.83 -9.74 -5.05
CA ILE A 169 -1.95 -9.17 -6.07
C ILE A 169 -1.11 -8.05 -5.46
N LEU A 170 0.11 -7.94 -5.93
CA LEU A 170 0.98 -6.78 -5.70
C LEU A 170 1.08 -6.00 -7.00
N LEU A 171 0.70 -4.73 -6.95
CA LEU A 171 0.72 -3.80 -8.07
C LEU A 171 1.90 -2.85 -7.93
N SER A 172 2.57 -2.54 -9.05
CA SER A 172 3.67 -1.58 -9.11
C SER A 172 3.44 -0.52 -10.19
N SER A 173 3.76 0.72 -9.86
CA SER A 173 3.86 1.83 -10.83
C SER A 173 5.11 1.71 -11.72
N GLY A 174 6.09 0.88 -11.32
CA GLY A 174 7.39 0.73 -11.96
C GLY A 174 8.48 1.66 -11.39
N ARG A 175 8.18 2.47 -10.37
CA ARG A 175 9.19 3.28 -9.68
C ARG A 175 10.06 2.44 -8.76
N ILE A 176 9.48 1.41 -8.17
CA ILE A 176 10.19 0.40 -7.38
C ILE A 176 10.21 -0.89 -8.20
N PRO A 177 11.39 -1.39 -8.58
CA PRO A 177 11.50 -2.68 -9.26
C PRO A 177 11.23 -3.84 -8.29
N PHE A 178 10.67 -4.94 -8.78
CA PHE A 178 10.60 -6.24 -8.12
C PHE A 178 10.87 -7.38 -9.07
#